data_13d80f6add073a42d29ccc59488e6cf8
#
_entry.id   13d80f6add073a42d29ccc59488e6cf8
#
_cell.length_a   1.000
_cell.length_b   1.000
_cell.length_c   1.000
_cell.angle_alpha   90.00
_cell.angle_beta   90.00
_cell.angle_gamma   90.00
#
_symmetry.space_group_name_H-M   'P 1'
#
loop_
_entity.id
_entity.type
_entity.pdbx_description
1 polymer ?
#
loop_
_entity_poly.entity_id
_entity_poly.type
_entity_poly.pdbx_seq_one_letter_code
_entity_poly.pdbx_strand_id
1 'polypeptide(L)'
;IINNTMLDRMIPVTVASVFSAQGLGVTLSGAVNAGDQFVINSLQGAAAELQALQYSPTDLAAANPVNAAMGATNGGSLQLASLKATGPITQPATGSPVTIAFTAGSPATYSATVPGPPVATIATGNYVSGEKIAINGWEIALQGAPKSGDTVTVGNATDSQYGDWYKRDTGNASALMALRDVPMFDNATLADGFASAMAQVGTRTQSAQFAAELSSSIAANLERDRTAVSGVNLDEEAARLIQYQQAYQASAKMIQIAQNIFDTLIQGLGR
;
A
#
# COMPACT_ATOMS: atom_id res chain seq x y z
N ILE A 1 8.48 -1.99 -19.48
CA ILE A 1 8.83 -1.32 -18.20
C ILE A 1 7.56 -0.76 -17.63
N ILE A 2 7.21 -1.16 -16.42
CA ILE A 2 6.05 -0.62 -15.70
C ILE A 2 6.58 0.33 -14.64
N ASN A 3 6.08 1.56 -14.65
CA ASN A 3 6.39 2.54 -13.63
C ASN A 3 5.35 2.45 -12.51
N ASN A 4 5.80 2.17 -11.31
CA ASN A 4 4.96 2.24 -10.12
C ASN A 4 5.06 3.66 -9.54
N THR A 5 4.08 4.49 -9.82
CA THR A 5 4.04 5.89 -9.37
C THR A 5 4.07 6.08 -7.86
N MET A 6 3.72 5.06 -7.07
CA MET A 6 3.86 5.12 -5.61
C MET A 6 5.30 5.08 -5.12
N LEU A 7 6.20 4.41 -5.87
CA LEU A 7 7.59 4.22 -5.48
C LEU A 7 8.57 4.73 -6.54
N ASP A 8 8.08 5.31 -7.63
CA ASP A 8 8.89 5.74 -8.80
C ASP A 8 9.88 4.64 -9.25
N ARG A 9 9.43 3.39 -9.19
CA ARG A 9 10.24 2.22 -9.46
C ARG A 9 9.87 1.61 -10.81
N MET A 10 10.83 1.54 -11.70
CA MET A 10 10.68 0.81 -12.96
C MET A 10 10.84 -0.70 -12.73
N ILE A 11 9.85 -1.46 -13.12
CA ILE A 11 9.89 -2.93 -13.09
C ILE A 11 10.14 -3.42 -14.52
N PRO A 12 11.30 -4.02 -14.81
CA PRO A 12 11.55 -4.59 -16.12
C PRO A 12 10.66 -5.82 -16.34
N VAL A 13 9.92 -5.84 -17.44
CA VAL A 13 9.10 -6.97 -17.86
C VAL A 13 9.64 -7.49 -19.19
N THR A 14 10.05 -8.74 -19.21
CA THR A 14 10.36 -9.46 -20.44
C THR A 14 9.08 -10.00 -21.02
N VAL A 15 8.75 -9.56 -22.20
CA VAL A 15 7.66 -9.96 -23.12
C VAL A 15 6.73 -11.08 -22.61
N ALA A 16 5.91 -10.77 -21.61
CA ALA A 16 4.80 -11.63 -21.21
C ALA A 16 3.52 -10.80 -21.25
N SER A 17 2.49 -11.31 -21.88
CA SER A 17 1.17 -10.67 -21.91
C SER A 17 0.45 -10.69 -20.55
N VAL A 18 0.94 -11.51 -19.62
CA VAL A 18 0.42 -11.63 -18.25
C VAL A 18 1.62 -11.67 -17.30
N PHE A 19 1.63 -10.77 -16.31
CA PHE A 19 2.66 -10.77 -15.27
C PHE A 19 2.07 -10.25 -13.97
N SER A 20 2.69 -10.62 -12.86
CA SER A 20 2.35 -10.10 -11.55
C SER A 20 3.54 -9.32 -10.97
N ALA A 21 3.26 -8.16 -10.41
CA ALA A 21 4.25 -7.34 -9.73
C ALA A 21 3.63 -6.68 -8.52
N GLN A 22 4.25 -6.84 -7.36
CA GLN A 22 3.83 -6.21 -6.09
C GLN A 22 2.34 -6.44 -5.74
N GLY A 23 1.86 -7.67 -5.92
CA GLY A 23 0.47 -8.04 -5.64
C GLY A 23 -0.55 -7.61 -6.70
N LEU A 24 -0.10 -7.02 -7.80
CA LEU A 24 -0.95 -6.67 -8.94
C LEU A 24 -0.78 -7.70 -10.05
N GLY A 25 -1.90 -8.29 -10.50
CA GLY A 25 -1.96 -9.07 -11.73
C GLY A 25 -2.25 -8.13 -12.90
N VAL A 26 -1.36 -8.07 -13.88
CA VAL A 26 -1.52 -7.22 -15.07
C VAL A 26 -1.63 -8.10 -16.30
N THR A 27 -2.68 -7.92 -17.07
CA THR A 27 -2.88 -8.57 -18.36
C THR A 27 -2.88 -7.50 -19.45
N LEU A 28 -1.97 -7.63 -20.41
CA LEU A 28 -1.90 -6.76 -21.57
C LEU A 28 -2.56 -7.45 -22.76
N SER A 29 -3.48 -6.76 -23.44
CA SER A 29 -4.08 -7.21 -24.69
C SER A 29 -3.51 -6.41 -25.85
N GLY A 30 -3.04 -7.09 -26.89
CA GLY A 30 -2.41 -6.48 -28.06
C GLY A 30 -0.91 -6.72 -28.14
N ALA A 31 -0.29 -6.25 -29.23
CA ALA A 31 1.16 -6.34 -29.41
C ALA A 31 1.87 -5.24 -28.59
N VAL A 32 2.84 -5.65 -27.80
CA VAL A 32 3.68 -4.74 -27.00
C VAL A 32 5.03 -4.58 -27.72
N ASN A 33 5.46 -3.36 -27.93
CA ASN A 33 6.72 -3.04 -28.60
C ASN A 33 7.81 -2.70 -27.57
N ALA A 34 9.06 -2.85 -27.97
CA ALA A 34 10.19 -2.43 -27.15
C ALA A 34 10.14 -0.91 -26.95
N GLY A 35 10.10 -0.48 -25.68
CA GLY A 35 9.98 0.95 -25.31
C GLY A 35 8.60 1.36 -24.85
N ASP A 36 7.56 0.54 -25.01
CA ASP A 36 6.24 0.83 -24.48
C ASP A 36 6.28 0.95 -22.95
N GLN A 37 5.59 1.95 -22.43
CA GLN A 37 5.51 2.23 -20.98
C GLN A 37 4.05 2.29 -20.55
N PHE A 38 3.74 1.57 -19.48
CA PHE A 38 2.42 1.55 -18.87
C PHE A 38 2.50 2.09 -17.44
N VAL A 39 1.68 3.10 -17.14
CA VAL A 39 1.56 3.66 -15.79
C VAL A 39 0.32 3.06 -15.13
N ILE A 40 0.51 2.39 -14.00
CA ILE A 40 -0.57 1.76 -13.25
C ILE A 40 -0.79 2.54 -11.96
N ASN A 41 -1.93 3.22 -11.85
CA ASN A 41 -2.35 3.99 -10.66
C ASN A 41 -3.48 3.25 -9.92
N SER A 42 -3.29 1.98 -9.64
CA SER A 42 -4.34 1.10 -9.09
C SER A 42 -4.82 1.47 -7.67
N LEU A 43 -4.02 2.22 -6.92
CA LEU A 43 -4.31 2.52 -5.51
C LEU A 43 -4.68 3.99 -5.26
N GLN A 44 -4.84 4.78 -6.31
CA GLN A 44 -5.28 6.16 -6.19
C GLN A 44 -6.74 6.20 -5.69
N GLY A 45 -6.95 6.66 -4.48
CA GLY A 45 -8.28 6.68 -3.85
C GLY A 45 -8.65 5.44 -3.02
N ALA A 46 -7.92 4.33 -3.11
CA ALA A 46 -8.26 3.09 -2.40
C ALA A 46 -8.38 3.27 -0.87
N ALA A 47 -7.59 4.15 -0.28
CA ALA A 47 -7.69 4.46 1.14
C ALA A 47 -8.98 5.23 1.51
N ALA A 48 -9.53 6.01 0.58
CA ALA A 48 -10.79 6.72 0.78
C ALA A 48 -12.01 5.79 0.60
N GLU A 49 -11.84 4.68 -0.10
CA GLU A 49 -12.87 3.68 -0.34
C GLU A 49 -12.86 2.56 0.71
N LEU A 50 -11.92 2.60 1.67
CA LEU A 50 -11.84 1.62 2.74
C LEU A 50 -13.08 1.71 3.64
N GLN A 51 -13.87 0.65 3.69
CA GLN A 51 -15.06 0.55 4.51
C GLN A 51 -14.99 -0.67 5.44
N ALA A 52 -15.42 -0.50 6.67
CA ALA A 52 -15.66 -1.61 7.58
C ALA A 52 -17.00 -2.27 7.19
N LEU A 53 -16.96 -3.49 6.67
CA LEU A 53 -18.17 -4.23 6.28
C LEU A 53 -18.82 -4.98 7.44
N GLN A 54 -18.15 -5.07 8.59
CA GLN A 54 -18.61 -5.79 9.74
C GLN A 54 -19.15 -4.84 10.80
N TYR A 55 -20.46 -4.91 11.04
CA TYR A 55 -21.18 -4.02 11.96
C TYR A 55 -21.59 -4.70 13.26
N SER A 56 -21.60 -6.05 13.30
CA SER A 56 -21.97 -6.82 14.46
C SER A 56 -20.97 -7.96 14.74
N PRO A 57 -20.64 -8.26 16.00
CA PRO A 57 -19.83 -9.42 16.33
C PRO A 57 -20.45 -10.75 15.87
N THR A 58 -21.77 -10.80 15.68
CA THR A 58 -22.50 -11.99 15.19
C THR A 58 -22.29 -12.24 13.70
N ASP A 59 -21.79 -11.25 12.96
CA ASP A 59 -21.49 -11.38 11.52
C ASP A 59 -20.14 -12.07 11.29
N LEU A 60 -19.37 -12.28 12.37
CA LEU A 60 -18.08 -12.96 12.31
C LEU A 60 -18.27 -14.47 12.39
N ALA A 61 -17.92 -15.18 11.31
CA ALA A 61 -17.82 -16.64 11.35
C ALA A 61 -16.64 -17.08 12.23
N ALA A 62 -16.89 -17.45 13.47
CA ALA A 62 -15.85 -17.85 14.42
C ALA A 62 -15.35 -19.28 14.19
N ALA A 63 -16.24 -20.17 13.72
CA ALA A 63 -15.94 -21.58 13.50
C ALA A 63 -15.16 -21.82 12.21
N ASN A 64 -14.34 -22.87 12.21
CA ASN A 64 -13.72 -23.38 10.99
C ASN A 64 -14.82 -23.94 10.07
N PRO A 65 -14.83 -23.61 8.77
CA PRO A 65 -15.84 -24.09 7.82
C PRO A 65 -15.74 -25.58 7.51
N VAL A 66 -14.65 -26.24 7.87
CA VAL A 66 -14.41 -27.68 7.70
C VAL A 66 -14.15 -28.36 9.03
N ASN A 67 -14.56 -29.62 9.14
CA ASN A 67 -14.26 -30.47 10.27
C ASN A 67 -13.69 -31.82 9.79
N ALA A 68 -12.85 -32.45 10.60
CA ALA A 68 -12.24 -33.74 10.28
C ALA A 68 -12.62 -34.80 11.30
N ALA A 69 -12.78 -36.01 10.81
CA ALA A 69 -12.98 -37.21 11.62
C ALA A 69 -11.96 -38.29 11.21
N MET A 70 -11.31 -38.89 12.20
CA MET A 70 -10.45 -40.04 11.97
C MET A 70 -11.30 -41.28 11.67
N GLY A 71 -10.85 -42.12 10.74
CA GLY A 71 -11.53 -43.40 10.45
C GLY A 71 -11.56 -44.29 11.67
N ALA A 72 -12.75 -44.85 11.96
CA ALA A 72 -12.93 -45.70 13.13
C ALA A 72 -12.12 -47.01 13.13
N THR A 73 -11.67 -47.42 11.93
CA THR A 73 -10.88 -48.65 11.70
C THR A 73 -9.40 -48.38 11.55
N ASN A 74 -8.95 -47.14 11.78
CA ASN A 74 -7.54 -46.78 11.67
C ASN A 74 -6.70 -47.61 12.63
N GLY A 75 -5.68 -48.27 12.09
CA GLY A 75 -4.76 -49.12 12.83
C GLY A 75 -3.39 -48.52 13.07
N GLY A 76 -3.10 -47.36 12.48
CA GLY A 76 -1.90 -46.56 12.66
C GLY A 76 -1.99 -45.65 13.88
N SER A 77 -0.99 -44.76 14.01
CA SER A 77 -0.92 -43.76 15.08
C SER A 77 -1.29 -42.35 14.64
N LEU A 78 -2.03 -42.21 13.53
CA LEU A 78 -2.41 -40.92 12.99
C LEU A 78 -3.27 -40.11 13.98
N GLN A 79 -2.92 -38.87 14.19
CA GLN A 79 -3.67 -37.90 14.97
C GLN A 79 -3.80 -36.59 14.24
N LEU A 80 -4.93 -35.92 14.34
CA LEU A 80 -5.14 -34.58 13.80
C LEU A 80 -4.33 -33.57 14.60
N ALA A 81 -3.37 -32.90 13.96
CA ALA A 81 -2.58 -31.83 14.57
C ALA A 81 -3.18 -30.44 14.28
N SER A 82 -3.61 -30.20 13.05
CA SER A 82 -4.31 -28.97 12.70
C SER A 82 -5.20 -29.14 11.47
N LEU A 83 -6.26 -28.33 11.42
CA LEU A 83 -7.14 -28.18 10.27
C LEU A 83 -7.50 -26.71 10.15
N LYS A 84 -7.25 -26.10 9.00
CA LYS A 84 -7.49 -24.66 8.77
C LYS A 84 -8.05 -24.41 7.38
N ALA A 85 -8.98 -23.46 7.29
CA ALA A 85 -9.31 -22.85 6.01
C ALA A 85 -8.20 -21.88 5.62
N THR A 86 -7.78 -21.93 4.36
CA THR A 86 -6.70 -21.07 3.80
C THR A 86 -7.17 -20.22 2.62
N GLY A 87 -8.38 -20.47 2.14
CA GLY A 87 -8.98 -19.78 1.00
C GLY A 87 -10.41 -20.20 0.73
N PRO A 88 -10.96 -19.83 -0.40
CA PRO A 88 -12.29 -20.29 -0.81
C PRO A 88 -12.32 -21.82 -0.91
N ILE A 89 -13.25 -22.45 -0.17
CA ILE A 89 -13.38 -23.90 -0.12
C ILE A 89 -14.35 -24.33 -1.22
N THR A 90 -13.85 -25.10 -2.17
CA THR A 90 -14.65 -25.70 -3.22
C THR A 90 -15.04 -27.16 -2.93
N GLN A 91 -14.24 -27.82 -2.08
CA GLN A 91 -14.48 -29.16 -1.53
C GLN A 91 -13.95 -29.21 -0.08
N PRO A 92 -14.63 -29.85 0.87
CA PRO A 92 -15.85 -30.66 0.70
C PRO A 92 -17.10 -29.82 0.46
N ALA A 93 -17.98 -30.31 -0.40
CA ALA A 93 -19.35 -29.79 -0.48
C ALA A 93 -20.19 -30.32 0.70
N THR A 94 -21.28 -29.65 1.04
CA THR A 94 -22.20 -30.11 2.08
C THR A 94 -22.72 -31.50 1.77
N GLY A 95 -22.59 -32.42 2.72
CA GLY A 95 -22.99 -33.82 2.57
C GLY A 95 -22.07 -34.65 1.66
N SER A 96 -20.95 -34.11 1.19
CA SER A 96 -20.01 -34.80 0.30
C SER A 96 -18.58 -34.65 0.82
N PRO A 97 -18.21 -35.39 1.89
CA PRO A 97 -16.92 -35.26 2.52
C PRO A 97 -15.77 -35.77 1.65
N VAL A 98 -14.61 -35.14 1.78
CA VAL A 98 -13.34 -35.62 1.21
C VAL A 98 -12.80 -36.73 2.10
N THR A 99 -12.49 -37.88 1.51
CA THR A 99 -11.80 -38.98 2.20
C THR A 99 -10.32 -39.00 1.82
N ILE A 100 -9.43 -38.84 2.78
CA ILE A 100 -7.99 -38.99 2.63
C ILE A 100 -7.63 -40.40 3.07
N ALA A 101 -7.25 -41.26 2.15
CA ALA A 101 -6.81 -42.63 2.45
C ALA A 101 -5.27 -42.71 2.39
N PHE A 102 -4.69 -43.48 3.30
CA PHE A 102 -3.24 -43.62 3.43
C PHE A 102 -2.78 -45.03 3.00
N THR A 103 -1.61 -45.07 2.41
CA THR A 103 -0.91 -46.32 2.10
C THR A 103 0.41 -46.30 2.85
N ALA A 104 0.66 -47.36 3.64
CA ALA A 104 1.95 -47.54 4.32
C ALA A 104 3.07 -47.76 3.30
N GLY A 105 4.23 -47.15 3.57
CA GLY A 105 5.39 -47.25 2.71
C GLY A 105 6.53 -46.39 3.24
N SER A 106 7.61 -46.36 2.47
CA SER A 106 8.74 -45.45 2.75
C SER A 106 9.13 -44.74 1.45
N PRO A 107 8.56 -43.56 1.19
CA PRO A 107 7.59 -42.81 2.01
C PRO A 107 6.19 -43.40 1.99
N ALA A 108 5.39 -43.13 3.03
CA ALA A 108 3.96 -43.36 3.01
C ALA A 108 3.30 -42.38 2.02
N THR A 109 2.14 -42.77 1.45
CA THR A 109 1.44 -41.93 0.47
C THR A 109 0.01 -41.68 0.93
N TYR A 110 -0.61 -40.62 0.40
CA TYR A 110 -2.03 -40.35 0.59
C TYR A 110 -2.73 -40.11 -0.74
N SER A 111 -4.03 -40.39 -0.75
CA SER A 111 -4.94 -40.06 -1.85
C SER A 111 -6.21 -39.44 -1.27
N ALA A 112 -6.54 -38.23 -1.66
CA ALA A 112 -7.75 -37.53 -1.29
C ALA A 112 -8.81 -37.67 -2.40
N THR A 113 -9.98 -38.19 -2.04
CA THR A 113 -11.07 -38.48 -2.98
C THR A 113 -12.36 -37.84 -2.53
N VAL A 114 -13.20 -37.48 -3.49
CA VAL A 114 -14.58 -37.00 -3.29
C VAL A 114 -15.55 -38.07 -3.77
N PRO A 115 -16.61 -38.38 -2.99
CA PRO A 115 -17.62 -39.33 -3.45
C PRO A 115 -18.33 -38.82 -4.71
N GLY A 116 -18.62 -39.73 -5.62
CA GLY A 116 -19.34 -39.46 -6.87
C GLY A 116 -19.28 -40.65 -7.79
N PRO A 117 -20.15 -40.78 -8.81
CA PRO A 117 -19.98 -41.68 -9.93
C PRO A 117 -19.33 -40.96 -11.15
N PRO A 118 -18.04 -41.14 -11.45
CA PRO A 118 -17.02 -41.88 -10.70
C PRO A 118 -16.47 -41.10 -9.49
N VAL A 119 -15.88 -41.82 -8.53
CA VAL A 119 -15.11 -41.21 -7.45
C VAL A 119 -13.96 -40.39 -8.04
N ALA A 120 -13.87 -39.14 -7.68
CA ALA A 120 -12.84 -38.24 -8.18
C ALA A 120 -11.69 -38.10 -7.17
N THR A 121 -10.47 -38.33 -7.65
CA THR A 121 -9.25 -38.04 -6.89
C THR A 121 -8.88 -36.56 -7.07
N ILE A 122 -8.81 -35.82 -5.99
CA ILE A 122 -8.57 -34.37 -5.99
C ILE A 122 -7.15 -33.99 -5.56
N ALA A 123 -6.47 -34.85 -4.81
CA ALA A 123 -5.07 -34.68 -4.45
C ALA A 123 -4.40 -36.02 -4.13
N THR A 124 -3.11 -36.13 -4.43
CA THR A 124 -2.25 -37.28 -4.03
C THR A 124 -0.86 -36.77 -3.69
N GLY A 125 -0.14 -37.48 -2.83
CA GLY A 125 1.24 -37.11 -2.51
C GLY A 125 1.88 -38.05 -1.50
N ASN A 126 3.13 -37.74 -1.17
CA ASN A 126 3.83 -38.39 -0.07
C ASN A 126 3.33 -37.83 1.25
N TYR A 127 3.17 -38.70 2.23
CA TYR A 127 2.83 -38.28 3.57
C TYR A 127 4.08 -38.17 4.43
N VAL A 128 4.23 -37.02 5.08
CA VAL A 128 5.24 -36.75 6.10
C VAL A 128 4.55 -36.29 7.37
N SER A 129 4.88 -36.91 8.51
CA SER A 129 4.27 -36.58 9.80
C SER A 129 4.50 -35.11 10.17
N GLY A 130 3.44 -34.38 10.47
CA GLY A 130 3.47 -32.95 10.82
C GLY A 130 3.49 -31.99 9.64
N GLU A 131 3.70 -32.48 8.42
CA GLU A 131 3.65 -31.64 7.22
C GLU A 131 2.19 -31.36 6.81
N LYS A 132 2.00 -30.18 6.20
CA LYS A 132 0.68 -29.71 5.79
C LYS A 132 0.31 -30.30 4.43
N ILE A 133 -0.89 -30.85 4.36
CA ILE A 133 -1.56 -31.28 3.12
C ILE A 133 -2.58 -30.19 2.77
N ALA A 134 -2.32 -29.46 1.68
CA ALA A 134 -3.22 -28.41 1.20
C ALA A 134 -4.15 -28.96 0.11
N ILE A 135 -5.46 -28.77 0.28
CA ILE A 135 -6.50 -29.25 -0.64
C ILE A 135 -7.61 -28.19 -0.75
N ASN A 136 -7.88 -27.71 -1.96
CA ASN A 136 -9.08 -26.91 -2.30
C ASN A 136 -9.49 -25.85 -1.26
N GLY A 137 -8.54 -25.03 -0.79
CA GLY A 137 -8.81 -23.90 0.11
C GLY A 137 -8.75 -24.25 1.61
N TRP A 138 -8.29 -25.43 1.99
CA TRP A 138 -7.98 -25.82 3.36
C TRP A 138 -6.69 -26.61 3.45
N GLU A 139 -6.11 -26.65 4.62
CA GLU A 139 -4.93 -27.42 4.95
C GLU A 139 -5.16 -28.27 6.19
N ILE A 140 -4.64 -29.50 6.14
CA ILE A 140 -4.63 -30.43 7.27
C ILE A 140 -3.21 -30.86 7.57
N ALA A 141 -2.84 -30.90 8.84
CA ALA A 141 -1.60 -31.53 9.29
C ALA A 141 -1.95 -32.69 10.23
N LEU A 142 -1.31 -33.83 9.99
CA LEU A 142 -1.49 -35.03 10.77
C LEU A 142 -0.14 -35.45 11.37
N GLN A 143 -0.15 -35.95 12.58
CA GLN A 143 1.03 -36.53 13.23
C GLN A 143 0.88 -38.04 13.35
N GLY A 144 2.00 -38.73 13.37
CA GLY A 144 2.04 -40.18 13.51
C GLY A 144 2.32 -40.91 12.19
N ALA A 145 2.34 -42.22 12.25
CA ALA A 145 2.58 -43.10 11.11
C ALA A 145 1.28 -43.79 10.67
N PRO A 146 0.87 -43.68 9.40
CA PRO A 146 -0.29 -44.37 8.87
C PRO A 146 0.00 -45.87 8.67
N LYS A 147 -1.05 -46.66 8.76
CA LYS A 147 -1.12 -48.00 8.16
C LYS A 147 -1.89 -47.97 6.85
N SER A 148 -1.67 -48.94 5.99
CA SER A 148 -2.46 -49.06 4.76
C SER A 148 -3.96 -49.25 5.10
N GLY A 149 -4.79 -48.41 4.49
CA GLY A 149 -6.23 -48.41 4.77
C GLY A 149 -6.69 -47.44 5.85
N ASP A 150 -5.75 -46.77 6.54
CA ASP A 150 -6.12 -45.64 7.42
C ASP A 150 -6.75 -44.50 6.62
N THR A 151 -7.75 -43.88 7.20
CA THR A 151 -8.51 -42.80 6.57
C THR A 151 -8.72 -41.61 7.50
N VAL A 152 -8.79 -40.44 6.91
CA VAL A 152 -9.32 -39.24 7.55
C VAL A 152 -10.38 -38.66 6.63
N THR A 153 -11.53 -38.33 7.18
CA THR A 153 -12.63 -37.72 6.43
C THR A 153 -12.74 -36.27 6.82
N VAL A 154 -12.71 -35.38 5.82
CA VAL A 154 -12.90 -33.96 6.03
C VAL A 154 -14.19 -33.54 5.34
N GLY A 155 -15.12 -32.96 6.10
CA GLY A 155 -16.42 -32.55 5.62
C GLY A 155 -16.75 -31.11 5.99
N ASN A 156 -17.87 -30.59 5.47
CA ASN A 156 -18.38 -29.30 5.87
C ASN A 156 -18.72 -29.31 7.36
N ALA A 157 -18.31 -28.31 8.10
CA ALA A 157 -18.49 -28.24 9.54
C ALA A 157 -19.95 -28.28 9.97
N THR A 158 -20.89 -27.93 9.10
CA THR A 158 -22.35 -27.97 9.35
C THR A 158 -22.99 -29.30 8.99
N ASP A 159 -22.23 -30.27 8.46
CA ASP A 159 -22.78 -31.59 8.14
C ASP A 159 -23.23 -32.31 9.43
N SER A 160 -24.36 -32.98 9.33
CA SER A 160 -25.05 -33.62 10.49
C SER A 160 -24.17 -34.61 11.25
N GLN A 161 -23.20 -35.23 10.58
CA GLN A 161 -22.25 -36.17 11.19
C GLN A 161 -21.35 -35.54 12.26
N TYR A 162 -21.14 -34.19 12.21
CA TYR A 162 -20.35 -33.45 13.18
C TYR A 162 -21.20 -32.80 14.29
N GLY A 163 -22.54 -32.90 14.20
CA GLY A 163 -23.47 -32.34 15.19
C GLY A 163 -23.27 -30.81 15.33
N ASP A 164 -23.39 -30.34 16.56
CA ASP A 164 -23.28 -28.91 16.90
C ASP A 164 -21.86 -28.45 17.21
N TRP A 165 -20.84 -29.17 16.76
CA TRP A 165 -19.44 -28.84 17.01
C TRP A 165 -19.09 -27.41 16.56
N TYR A 166 -19.58 -27.00 15.40
CA TYR A 166 -19.34 -25.67 14.84
C TYR A 166 -19.78 -24.51 15.75
N LYS A 167 -20.73 -24.76 16.69
CA LYS A 167 -21.16 -23.74 17.66
C LYS A 167 -20.13 -23.49 18.77
N ARG A 168 -19.15 -24.34 18.92
CA ARG A 168 -18.12 -24.30 19.97
C ARG A 168 -16.71 -24.10 19.37
N ASP A 169 -16.57 -24.25 18.06
CA ASP A 169 -15.31 -24.12 17.38
C ASP A 169 -14.97 -22.64 17.21
N THR A 170 -13.72 -22.30 17.48
CA THR A 170 -13.16 -20.95 17.35
C THR A 170 -12.00 -20.91 16.37
N GLY A 171 -11.87 -21.92 15.52
CA GLY A 171 -10.72 -22.09 14.63
C GLY A 171 -10.54 -20.90 13.67
N ASN A 172 -11.62 -20.40 13.08
CA ASN A 172 -11.56 -19.26 12.19
C ASN A 172 -11.26 -17.95 12.94
N ALA A 173 -11.84 -17.75 14.12
CA ALA A 173 -11.51 -16.60 14.95
C ALA A 173 -10.02 -16.58 15.35
N SER A 174 -9.48 -17.76 15.72
CA SER A 174 -8.04 -17.89 16.00
C SER A 174 -7.17 -17.62 14.79
N ALA A 175 -7.60 -18.05 13.59
CA ALA A 175 -6.90 -17.76 12.34
C ALA A 175 -6.92 -16.25 12.01
N LEU A 176 -8.05 -15.56 12.24
CA LEU A 176 -8.16 -14.11 12.08
C LEU A 176 -7.25 -13.36 13.07
N MET A 177 -7.19 -13.82 14.32
CA MET A 177 -6.26 -13.24 15.30
C MET A 177 -4.79 -13.42 14.87
N ALA A 178 -4.45 -14.56 14.28
CA ALA A 178 -3.09 -14.82 13.80
C ALA A 178 -2.69 -13.93 12.60
N LEU A 179 -3.65 -13.34 11.87
CA LEU A 179 -3.35 -12.39 10.80
C LEU A 179 -2.59 -11.14 11.29
N ARG A 180 -2.71 -10.80 12.57
CA ARG A 180 -1.95 -9.71 13.17
C ARG A 180 -0.45 -9.90 13.02
N ASP A 181 0.00 -11.14 13.11
CA ASP A 181 1.42 -11.50 13.12
C ASP A 181 1.94 -12.00 11.75
N VAL A 182 1.03 -12.02 10.75
CA VAL A 182 1.40 -12.42 9.37
C VAL A 182 2.04 -11.24 8.64
N PRO A 183 3.22 -11.43 8.03
CA PRO A 183 3.84 -10.41 7.20
C PRO A 183 3.01 -10.17 5.93
N MET A 184 2.43 -8.97 5.80
CA MET A 184 1.56 -8.57 4.69
C MET A 184 2.19 -7.51 3.78
N PHE A 185 3.07 -6.67 4.31
CA PHE A 185 3.71 -5.56 3.61
C PHE A 185 5.23 -5.66 3.69
N ASP A 186 5.89 -5.95 2.59
CA ASP A 186 7.37 -6.03 2.51
C ASP A 186 8.01 -6.84 3.66
N ASN A 187 7.43 -8.01 3.98
CA ASN A 187 7.79 -8.87 5.12
C ASN A 187 7.54 -8.24 6.51
N ALA A 188 6.78 -7.16 6.60
CA ALA A 188 6.37 -6.56 7.86
C ALA A 188 4.91 -6.89 8.20
N THR A 189 4.58 -6.91 9.48
CA THR A 189 3.19 -7.04 9.94
C THR A 189 2.37 -5.83 9.51
N LEU A 190 1.04 -5.94 9.55
CA LEU A 190 0.14 -4.82 9.24
C LEU A 190 0.47 -3.56 10.08
N ALA A 191 0.75 -3.75 11.38
CA ALA A 191 1.08 -2.65 12.29
C ALA A 191 2.42 -2.00 11.93
N ASP A 192 3.45 -2.79 11.66
CA ASP A 192 4.78 -2.28 11.31
C ASP A 192 4.78 -1.65 9.93
N GLY A 193 4.06 -2.23 8.97
CA GLY A 193 3.86 -1.67 7.63
C GLY A 193 3.15 -0.31 7.68
N PHE A 194 2.11 -0.20 8.50
CA PHE A 194 1.42 1.08 8.72
C PHE A 194 2.34 2.12 9.37
N ALA A 195 3.09 1.74 10.41
CA ALA A 195 4.06 2.62 11.07
C ALA A 195 5.14 3.10 10.10
N SER A 196 5.66 2.21 9.25
CA SER A 196 6.62 2.55 8.20
C SER A 196 6.03 3.52 7.17
N ALA A 197 4.80 3.28 6.73
CA ALA A 197 4.10 4.19 5.81
C ALA A 197 3.92 5.59 6.42
N MET A 198 3.49 5.67 7.68
CA MET A 198 3.33 6.94 8.40
C MET A 198 4.67 7.68 8.57
N ALA A 199 5.75 6.95 8.87
CA ALA A 199 7.09 7.54 8.93
C ALA A 199 7.54 8.12 7.59
N GLN A 200 7.27 7.42 6.47
CA GLN A 200 7.56 7.92 5.13
C GLN A 200 6.74 9.18 4.78
N VAL A 201 5.45 9.20 5.12
CA VAL A 201 4.61 10.38 4.95
C VAL A 201 5.16 11.55 5.76
N GLY A 202 5.53 11.32 7.04
CA GLY A 202 6.14 12.33 7.89
C GLY A 202 7.42 12.92 7.30
N THR A 203 8.33 12.08 6.84
CA THR A 203 9.59 12.52 6.22
C THR A 203 9.35 13.31 4.93
N ARG A 204 8.41 12.86 4.09
CA ARG A 204 8.07 13.58 2.84
C ARG A 204 7.41 14.93 3.13
N THR A 205 6.52 14.98 4.12
CA THR A 205 5.87 16.23 4.55
C THR A 205 6.91 17.22 5.06
N GLN A 206 7.82 16.79 5.92
CA GLN A 206 8.90 17.64 6.42
C GLN A 206 9.81 18.15 5.29
N SER A 207 10.18 17.27 4.35
CA SER A 207 10.98 17.64 3.18
C SER A 207 10.26 18.65 2.29
N ALA A 208 8.95 18.48 2.08
CA ALA A 208 8.14 19.40 1.30
C ALA A 208 8.00 20.78 1.99
N GLN A 209 7.83 20.79 3.32
CA GLN A 209 7.81 22.04 4.09
C GLN A 209 9.14 22.79 3.97
N PHE A 210 10.26 22.08 4.17
CA PHE A 210 11.58 22.69 4.02
C PHE A 210 11.82 23.25 2.61
N ALA A 211 11.41 22.50 1.57
CA ALA A 211 11.51 22.98 0.19
C ALA A 211 10.64 24.24 -0.06
N ALA A 212 9.45 24.30 0.53
CA ALA A 212 8.56 25.45 0.43
C ALA A 212 9.15 26.68 1.15
N GLU A 213 9.70 26.49 2.35
CA GLU A 213 10.37 27.58 3.10
C GLU A 213 11.60 28.11 2.35
N LEU A 214 12.42 27.21 1.81
CA LEU A 214 13.58 27.57 1.00
C LEU A 214 13.16 28.34 -0.25
N SER A 215 12.15 27.86 -0.97
CA SER A 215 11.62 28.55 -2.17
C SER A 215 11.07 29.92 -1.84
N SER A 216 10.35 30.06 -0.72
CA SER A 216 9.85 31.34 -0.23
C SER A 216 10.98 32.31 0.12
N SER A 217 12.03 31.82 0.77
CA SER A 217 13.21 32.62 1.11
C SER A 217 13.97 33.10 -0.14
N ILE A 218 14.14 32.20 -1.13
CA ILE A 218 14.74 32.56 -2.41
C ILE A 218 13.90 33.62 -3.14
N ALA A 219 12.59 33.44 -3.20
CA ALA A 219 11.68 34.40 -3.82
C ALA A 219 11.77 35.78 -3.16
N ALA A 220 11.80 35.83 -1.81
CA ALA A 220 11.94 37.06 -1.06
C ALA A 220 13.30 37.74 -1.29
N ASN A 221 14.38 36.99 -1.42
CA ASN A 221 15.68 37.52 -1.72
C ASN A 221 15.75 38.10 -3.16
N LEU A 222 15.24 37.34 -4.15
CA LEU A 222 15.17 37.80 -5.53
C LEU A 222 14.31 39.06 -5.68
N GLU A 223 13.20 39.16 -4.95
CA GLU A 223 12.37 40.37 -4.96
C GLU A 223 13.09 41.55 -4.34
N ARG A 224 13.87 41.34 -3.29
CA ARG A 224 14.69 42.36 -2.65
C ARG A 224 15.80 42.84 -3.60
N ASP A 225 16.48 41.89 -4.27
CA ASP A 225 17.53 42.20 -5.25
C ASP A 225 16.95 42.94 -6.47
N ARG A 226 15.79 42.54 -6.96
CA ARG A 226 15.07 43.23 -8.02
C ARG A 226 14.75 44.69 -7.63
N THR A 227 14.26 44.88 -6.40
CA THR A 227 13.92 46.20 -5.89
C THR A 227 15.15 47.07 -5.70
N ALA A 228 16.28 46.48 -5.30
CA ALA A 228 17.54 47.20 -5.16
C ALA A 228 18.11 47.69 -6.53
N VAL A 229 17.88 46.91 -7.62
CA VAL A 229 18.37 47.26 -8.96
C VAL A 229 17.41 48.16 -9.74
N SER A 230 16.10 47.94 -9.64
CA SER A 230 15.06 48.61 -10.43
C SER A 230 14.00 49.32 -9.63
N GLY A 231 14.03 49.21 -8.30
CA GLY A 231 13.10 49.89 -7.41
C GLY A 231 13.44 51.34 -7.21
N VAL A 232 12.41 52.21 -7.16
CA VAL A 232 12.58 53.61 -6.76
C VAL A 232 12.77 53.65 -5.24
N ASN A 233 13.99 54.00 -4.80
CA ASN A 233 14.25 54.29 -3.41
C ASN A 233 13.62 55.64 -3.05
N LEU A 234 12.47 55.62 -2.39
CA LEU A 234 11.74 56.85 -2.04
C LEU A 234 12.56 57.82 -1.22
N ASP A 235 13.50 57.35 -0.37
CA ASP A 235 14.39 58.22 0.40
C ASP A 235 15.43 58.91 -0.51
N GLU A 236 15.94 58.23 -1.53
CA GLU A 236 16.83 58.80 -2.50
C GLU A 236 16.13 59.80 -3.42
N GLU A 237 14.93 59.50 -3.87
CA GLU A 237 14.12 60.45 -4.63
C GLU A 237 13.72 61.65 -3.80
N ALA A 238 13.36 61.49 -2.51
CA ALA A 238 13.11 62.58 -1.61
C ALA A 238 14.33 63.47 -1.40
N ALA A 239 15.54 62.87 -1.24
CA ALA A 239 16.77 63.62 -1.13
C ALA A 239 17.09 64.39 -2.42
N ARG A 240 16.89 63.78 -3.58
CA ARG A 240 17.03 64.49 -4.90
C ARG A 240 16.01 65.59 -5.05
N LEU A 241 14.77 65.40 -4.63
CA LEU A 241 13.75 66.43 -4.67
C LEU A 241 14.13 67.63 -3.81
N ILE A 242 14.67 67.44 -2.63
CA ILE A 242 15.18 68.49 -1.76
C ILE A 242 16.33 69.22 -2.39
N GLN A 243 17.28 68.49 -3.03
CA GLN A 243 18.40 69.09 -3.78
C GLN A 243 17.91 69.96 -4.93
N TYR A 244 16.97 69.48 -5.73
CA TYR A 244 16.39 70.25 -6.80
C TYR A 244 15.63 71.48 -6.31
N GLN A 245 14.92 71.36 -5.20
CA GLN A 245 14.22 72.47 -4.55
C GLN A 245 15.20 73.53 -4.05
N GLN A 246 16.30 73.14 -3.45
CA GLN A 246 17.37 74.06 -3.03
C GLN A 246 18.06 74.70 -4.24
N ALA A 247 18.38 73.96 -5.30
CA ALA A 247 18.95 74.47 -6.53
C ALA A 247 18.03 75.47 -7.21
N TYR A 248 16.72 75.20 -7.23
CA TYR A 248 15.73 76.15 -7.76
C TYR A 248 15.67 77.44 -6.95
N GLN A 249 15.68 77.38 -5.63
CA GLN A 249 15.68 78.53 -4.73
C GLN A 249 16.98 79.34 -4.89
N ALA A 250 18.13 78.69 -5.02
CA ALA A 250 19.41 79.33 -5.29
C ALA A 250 19.44 80.04 -6.67
N SER A 251 18.87 79.37 -7.68
CA SER A 251 18.79 79.96 -9.02
C SER A 251 17.85 81.22 -9.06
N ALA A 252 16.67 81.10 -8.33
CA ALA A 252 15.79 82.25 -8.22
C ALA A 252 16.46 83.45 -7.52
N LYS A 253 17.25 83.17 -6.48
CA LYS A 253 18.01 84.20 -5.77
C LYS A 253 19.11 84.80 -6.60
N MET A 254 19.80 83.98 -7.45
CA MET A 254 20.77 84.47 -8.43
C MET A 254 20.13 85.39 -9.48
N ILE A 255 18.94 85.03 -9.95
CA ILE A 255 18.19 85.93 -10.92
C ILE A 255 17.82 87.23 -10.23
N GLN A 256 17.37 87.20 -9.00
CA GLN A 256 17.06 88.42 -8.23
C GLN A 256 18.32 89.33 -8.09
N ILE A 257 19.48 88.71 -7.76
CA ILE A 257 20.76 89.47 -7.64
C ILE A 257 21.14 90.06 -8.99
N ALA A 258 21.01 89.27 -10.05
CA ALA A 258 21.29 89.73 -11.39
C ALA A 258 20.39 90.92 -11.83
N GLN A 259 19.12 90.82 -11.52
CA GLN A 259 18.15 91.95 -11.74
C GLN A 259 18.55 93.18 -10.94
N ASN A 260 18.88 93.02 -9.65
CA ASN A 260 19.31 94.15 -8.82
C ASN A 260 20.58 94.77 -9.33
N ILE A 261 21.54 94.01 -9.81
CA ILE A 261 22.77 94.50 -10.44
C ILE A 261 22.43 95.25 -11.74
N PHE A 262 21.53 94.65 -12.54
CA PHE A 262 21.13 95.28 -13.83
C PHE A 262 20.40 96.61 -13.58
N ASP A 263 19.47 96.67 -12.61
CA ASP A 263 18.77 97.90 -12.22
C ASP A 263 19.75 98.97 -11.70
N THR A 264 20.76 98.56 -10.94
CA THR A 264 21.74 99.45 -10.40
C THR A 264 22.66 100.03 -11.55
N LEU A 265 22.97 99.22 -12.54
CA LEU A 265 23.69 99.64 -13.72
C LEU A 265 22.88 100.60 -14.56
N ILE A 266 21.60 100.35 -14.79
CA ILE A 266 20.71 101.27 -15.53
C ILE A 266 20.56 102.59 -14.82
N GLN A 267 20.40 102.59 -13.49
CA GLN A 267 20.31 103.83 -12.71
C GLN A 267 21.68 104.60 -12.71
N GLY A 268 22.78 103.89 -12.79
CA GLY A 268 24.13 104.52 -12.88
C GLY A 268 24.46 105.13 -14.25
N LEU A 269 23.88 104.59 -15.33
CA LEU A 269 24.08 105.11 -16.70
C LEU A 269 23.09 106.23 -17.11
N GLY A 270 22.02 106.43 -16.32
CA GLY A 270 20.98 107.41 -16.58
C GLY A 270 21.15 108.76 -15.86
N ARG A 271 22.38 109.02 -15.35
CA ARG A 271 22.71 110.31 -14.78
C ARG A 271 23.71 111.08 -15.63
#